data_bd82dea77ef9ce5fb47cb151452f88aa
#
_entry.id   bd82dea77ef9ce5fb47cb151452f88aa
#
_cell.length_a   1.000
_cell.length_b   1.000
_cell.length_c   1.000
_cell.angle_alpha   90.00
_cell.angle_beta   90.00
_cell.angle_gamma   90.00
#
_symmetry.space_group_name_H-M   'P 1'
#
loop_
_entity.id
_entity.type
_entity.pdbx_description
1 polymer ?
#
loop_
_entity_poly.entity_id
_entity_poly.type
_entity_poly.pdbx_seq_one_letter_code
_entity_poly.pdbx_strand_id
1 'polypeptide(L)'
;MAQEQHGRKLTTHQKAVLIQVLRTFPDERVEIRYAPEADDALWYAQDFLSIFKAIGWDVTGPEAEGLGNRPALALLVCDAKLPACAEALRDALRIYDIAVEAQCGPGSSAHTFTLWVGAAA
;
A
#
# COMPACT_ATOMS: atom_id res chain seq x y z
N MET A 1 9.54 -25.87 -6.01
CA MET A 1 9.43 -25.62 -5.79
C MET A 1 9.09 -24.81 -5.49
N ALA A 2 8.89 -24.56 -5.57
CA ALA A 2 8.73 -23.89 -5.24
C ALA A 2 8.46 -23.24 -4.71
N GLN A 3 8.29 -22.99 -4.70
CA GLN A 3 8.09 -22.31 -4.12
C GLN A 3 7.90 -21.73 -3.39
N GLU A 4 8.33 -21.94 -3.45
CA GLU A 4 8.06 -21.52 -2.77
C GLU A 4 7.80 -20.25 -2.42
N GLN A 5 7.50 -19.72 -2.62
CA GLN A 5 7.19 -18.43 -2.37
C GLN A 5 5.94 -18.36 -1.65
N HIS A 6 5.96 -18.02 -0.41
CA HIS A 6 4.81 -17.95 0.43
C HIS A 6 4.33 -16.54 0.62
N GLY A 7 4.91 -15.59 -0.05
CA GLY A 7 4.63 -14.20 0.18
C GLY A 7 3.44 -13.69 -0.61
N ARG A 8 2.83 -12.63 -0.10
CA ARG A 8 1.81 -11.90 -0.81
C ARG A 8 2.44 -11.23 -2.01
N LYS A 9 1.64 -11.09 -3.07
CA LYS A 9 2.18 -10.59 -4.31
C LYS A 9 1.03 -10.13 -5.19
N LEU A 10 1.21 -9.01 -5.85
CA LEU A 10 0.24 -8.56 -6.83
C LEU A 10 0.54 -9.21 -8.18
N THR A 11 -0.48 -9.73 -8.82
CA THR A 11 -0.31 -10.29 -10.15
C THR A 11 -0.15 -9.16 -11.16
N THR A 12 0.35 -9.51 -12.35
CA THR A 12 0.47 -8.54 -13.44
C THR A 12 -0.88 -7.91 -13.76
N HIS A 13 -1.93 -8.72 -13.78
CA HIS A 13 -3.28 -8.21 -14.05
C HIS A 13 -3.74 -7.24 -12.96
N GLN A 14 -3.52 -7.59 -11.69
CA GLN A 14 -3.91 -6.73 -10.59
C GLN A 14 -3.18 -5.40 -10.65
N LYS A 15 -1.87 -5.43 -10.95
CA LYS A 15 -1.10 -4.20 -11.09
C LYS A 15 -1.65 -3.32 -12.21
N ALA A 16 -1.99 -3.92 -13.34
CA ALA A 16 -2.53 -3.18 -14.47
C ALA A 16 -3.85 -2.49 -14.11
N VAL A 17 -4.72 -3.20 -13.39
CA VAL A 17 -6.00 -2.63 -12.97
C VAL A 17 -5.78 -1.47 -12.00
N LEU A 18 -4.88 -1.66 -11.04
CA LEU A 18 -4.60 -0.61 -10.07
C LEU A 18 -4.02 0.63 -10.74
N ILE A 19 -3.14 0.43 -11.71
CA ILE A 19 -2.58 1.55 -12.47
C ILE A 19 -3.71 2.30 -13.18
N GLN A 20 -4.63 1.59 -13.81
CA GLN A 20 -5.74 2.22 -14.50
C GLN A 20 -6.63 3.03 -13.57
N VAL A 21 -6.91 2.46 -12.40
CA VAL A 21 -7.77 3.13 -11.43
C VAL A 21 -7.10 4.38 -10.87
N LEU A 22 -5.83 4.27 -10.51
CA LEU A 22 -5.15 5.34 -9.79
C LEU A 22 -4.62 6.44 -10.70
N ARG A 23 -4.41 6.14 -11.96
CA ARG A 23 -3.87 7.16 -12.89
C ARG A 23 -4.80 8.34 -13.11
N THR A 24 -6.05 8.19 -12.70
CA THR A 24 -7.01 9.31 -12.80
C THR A 24 -6.80 10.37 -11.72
N PHE A 25 -5.97 10.08 -10.72
CA PHE A 25 -5.65 11.02 -9.66
C PHE A 25 -4.25 11.59 -9.90
N PRO A 26 -4.12 12.90 -10.10
CA PRO A 26 -2.83 13.47 -10.42
C PRO A 26 -1.97 13.74 -9.20
N ASP A 27 -0.66 13.60 -9.39
CA ASP A 27 0.35 14.15 -8.49
C ASP A 27 0.17 13.92 -7.00
N GLU A 28 -0.21 12.72 -6.63
CA GLU A 28 -0.33 12.41 -5.21
C GLU A 28 1.05 12.13 -4.60
N ARG A 29 1.13 12.34 -3.30
CA ARG A 29 2.37 12.13 -2.56
C ARG A 29 2.13 11.06 -1.51
N VAL A 30 2.82 9.93 -1.64
CA VAL A 30 2.54 8.73 -0.84
C VAL A 30 3.81 8.26 -0.16
N GLU A 31 3.65 7.72 1.04
CA GLU A 31 4.74 7.08 1.74
C GLU A 31 4.42 5.60 1.88
N ILE A 32 5.43 4.73 1.75
CA ILE A 32 5.25 3.30 1.97
C ILE A 32 6.14 2.87 3.12
N ARG A 33 5.56 2.14 4.08
CA ARG A 33 6.30 1.56 5.19
C ARG A 33 5.95 0.10 5.31
N TYR A 34 6.87 -0.68 5.84
CA TYR A 34 6.64 -2.12 5.95
C TYR A 34 7.21 -2.67 7.26
N ALA A 35 6.68 -3.80 7.69
CA ALA A 35 7.13 -4.49 8.89
C ALA A 35 8.36 -5.33 8.54
N PRO A 36 9.55 -5.00 9.06
CA PRO A 36 10.76 -5.73 8.70
C PRO A 36 10.79 -7.17 9.20
N GLU A 37 9.99 -7.47 10.21
CA GLU A 37 9.92 -8.82 10.74
C GLU A 37 9.08 -9.76 9.89
N ALA A 38 8.32 -9.24 8.92
CA ALA A 38 7.52 -10.05 8.03
C ALA A 38 8.30 -10.32 6.75
N ASP A 39 8.52 -11.58 6.43
CA ASP A 39 9.39 -11.97 5.31
C ASP A 39 8.96 -11.42 3.97
N ASP A 40 7.66 -11.34 3.74
CA ASP A 40 7.16 -10.90 2.42
C ASP A 40 6.81 -9.42 2.36
N ALA A 41 6.88 -8.71 3.48
CA ALA A 41 6.36 -7.34 3.52
C ALA A 41 7.12 -6.40 2.59
N LEU A 42 8.43 -6.51 2.53
CA LEU A 42 9.22 -5.66 1.65
C LEU A 42 8.86 -5.89 0.18
N TRP A 43 8.75 -7.17 -0.21
CA TRP A 43 8.44 -7.50 -1.60
C TRP A 43 7.04 -7.02 -1.98
N TYR A 44 6.08 -7.19 -1.08
CA TYR A 44 4.72 -6.72 -1.31
C TYR A 44 4.69 -5.20 -1.41
N ALA A 45 5.44 -4.53 -0.53
CA ALA A 45 5.56 -3.07 -0.57
C ALA A 45 6.14 -2.60 -1.90
N GLN A 46 7.12 -3.32 -2.44
CA GLN A 46 7.72 -2.97 -3.72
C GLN A 46 6.76 -3.14 -4.89
N ASP A 47 5.84 -4.07 -4.79
CA ASP A 47 4.78 -4.19 -5.80
C ASP A 47 3.96 -2.91 -5.86
N PHE A 48 3.57 -2.37 -4.71
CA PHE A 48 2.83 -1.11 -4.66
C PHE A 48 3.68 0.06 -5.12
N LEU A 49 4.96 0.05 -4.75
CA LEU A 49 5.87 1.11 -5.20
C LEU A 49 5.91 1.18 -6.72
N SER A 50 5.97 0.03 -7.38
CA SER A 50 6.05 0.01 -8.84
C SER A 50 4.79 0.61 -9.48
N ILE A 51 3.63 0.38 -8.86
CA ILE A 51 2.37 0.93 -9.35
C ILE A 51 2.39 2.45 -9.22
N PHE A 52 2.73 2.96 -8.04
CA PHE A 52 2.71 4.39 -7.80
C PHE A 52 3.71 5.13 -8.68
N LYS A 53 4.88 4.54 -8.90
CA LYS A 53 5.86 5.13 -9.79
C LYS A 53 5.41 5.12 -11.25
N ALA A 54 4.72 4.06 -11.64
CA ALA A 54 4.23 3.95 -13.02
C ALA A 54 3.25 5.06 -13.37
N ILE A 55 2.50 5.54 -12.38
CA ILE A 55 1.52 6.61 -12.62
C ILE A 55 2.07 8.00 -12.30
N GLY A 56 3.35 8.07 -11.91
CA GLY A 56 3.99 9.37 -11.72
C GLY A 56 3.79 10.01 -10.37
N TRP A 57 3.33 9.26 -9.38
CA TRP A 57 3.17 9.80 -8.03
C TRP A 57 4.53 9.96 -7.36
N ASP A 58 4.61 10.91 -6.42
CA ASP A 58 5.79 11.13 -5.61
C ASP A 58 5.77 10.16 -4.44
N VAL A 59 6.60 9.12 -4.50
CA VAL A 59 6.59 8.04 -3.52
C VAL A 59 7.88 8.02 -2.72
N THR A 60 7.76 7.92 -1.40
CA THR A 60 8.89 7.72 -0.50
C THR A 60 8.83 6.32 0.09
N GLY A 61 9.99 5.70 0.28
CA GLY A 61 10.07 4.35 0.83
C GLY A 61 10.21 3.33 -0.26
N PRO A 62 10.02 2.05 0.04
CA PRO A 62 9.54 1.51 1.33
C PRO A 62 10.57 1.62 2.44
N GLU A 63 10.11 2.00 3.62
CA GLU A 63 10.96 2.09 4.80
C GLU A 63 10.49 1.12 5.86
N ALA A 64 11.45 0.48 6.52
CA ALA A 64 11.13 -0.45 7.59
C ALA A 64 10.64 0.31 8.81
N GLU A 65 9.61 -0.23 9.43
CA GLU A 65 9.09 0.36 10.66
C GLU A 65 8.52 -0.73 11.55
N GLY A 66 9.16 -0.99 12.66
CA GLY A 66 8.78 -2.08 13.53
C GLY A 66 7.76 -1.66 14.56
N LEU A 67 6.54 -1.46 14.15
CA LEU A 67 5.51 -0.98 15.03
C LEU A 67 4.46 -2.00 15.45
N GLY A 68 4.74 -3.25 15.44
CA GLY A 68 3.89 -4.21 16.10
C GLY A 68 2.48 -4.35 15.53
N ASN A 69 1.49 -3.96 16.28
CA ASN A 69 0.10 -4.38 16.10
C ASN A 69 -0.73 -3.66 15.06
N ARG A 70 -0.26 -3.63 13.84
CA ARG A 70 -1.05 -3.04 12.76
C ARG A 70 -1.63 -4.13 11.87
N PRO A 71 -2.68 -3.82 11.11
CA PRO A 71 -3.25 -4.79 10.18
C PRO A 71 -2.25 -5.24 9.12
N ALA A 72 -2.58 -6.29 8.41
CA ALA A 72 -1.75 -6.80 7.33
C ALA A 72 -1.53 -5.75 6.23
N LEU A 73 -2.51 -4.88 6.02
CA LEU A 73 -2.41 -3.81 5.05
C LEU A 73 -3.27 -2.66 5.53
N ALA A 74 -2.70 -1.46 5.59
CA ALA A 74 -3.43 -0.31 6.12
C ALA A 74 -3.12 0.95 5.33
N LEU A 75 -4.08 1.86 5.31
CA LEU A 75 -3.90 3.20 4.78
C LEU A 75 -3.96 4.15 5.97
N LEU A 76 -2.83 4.77 6.27
CA LEU A 76 -2.73 5.69 7.40
C LEU A 76 -2.91 7.11 6.89
N VAL A 77 -3.86 7.80 7.46
CA VAL A 77 -4.18 9.17 7.06
C VAL A 77 -4.16 10.08 8.28
N CYS A 78 -3.95 11.37 8.03
CA CYS A 78 -3.93 12.35 9.12
C CYS A 78 -5.32 12.68 9.63
N ASP A 79 -6.29 12.62 8.75
CA ASP A 79 -7.67 12.91 9.09
C ASP A 79 -8.49 11.66 9.14
N ALA A 80 -9.64 11.72 9.79
CA ALA A 80 -10.57 10.62 9.78
C ALA A 80 -11.13 10.35 8.38
N LYS A 81 -11.03 11.33 7.51
CA LYS A 81 -11.57 11.22 6.16
C LYS A 81 -10.53 10.69 5.18
N LEU A 82 -10.87 9.61 4.49
CA LEU A 82 -9.97 9.00 3.55
C LEU A 82 -9.92 9.81 2.24
N PRO A 83 -8.73 10.15 1.74
CA PRO A 83 -8.63 10.82 0.45
C PRO A 83 -9.22 9.98 -0.67
N ALA A 84 -9.71 10.64 -1.72
CA ALA A 84 -10.37 9.93 -2.81
C ALA A 84 -9.47 8.89 -3.47
N CYS A 85 -8.17 9.19 -3.65
CA CYS A 85 -7.26 8.22 -4.26
C CYS A 85 -7.03 7.02 -3.36
N ALA A 86 -6.98 7.22 -2.05
CA ALA A 86 -6.82 6.13 -1.10
C ALA A 86 -8.08 5.26 -1.06
N GLU A 87 -9.23 5.88 -1.15
CA GLU A 87 -10.49 5.17 -1.19
C GLU A 87 -10.59 4.32 -2.46
N ALA A 88 -10.16 4.87 -3.59
CA ALA A 88 -10.15 4.14 -4.84
C ALA A 88 -9.20 2.93 -4.78
N LEU A 89 -8.05 3.11 -4.15
CA LEU A 89 -7.11 2.00 -3.98
C LEU A 89 -7.72 0.91 -3.10
N ARG A 90 -8.33 1.28 -1.99
CA ARG A 90 -8.97 0.33 -1.09
C ARG A 90 -10.05 -0.46 -1.82
N ASP A 91 -10.89 0.24 -2.56
CA ASP A 91 -12.01 -0.40 -3.24
C ASP A 91 -11.54 -1.33 -4.35
N ALA A 92 -10.50 -0.94 -5.08
CA ALA A 92 -9.94 -1.80 -6.12
C ALA A 92 -9.32 -3.07 -5.54
N LEU A 93 -8.62 -2.94 -4.42
CA LEU A 93 -8.04 -4.11 -3.76
C LEU A 93 -9.12 -5.04 -3.21
N ARG A 94 -10.21 -4.47 -2.73
CA ARG A 94 -11.31 -5.27 -2.19
C ARG A 94 -11.92 -6.19 -3.24
N ILE A 95 -11.91 -5.78 -4.50
CA ILE A 95 -12.41 -6.61 -5.59
C ILE A 95 -11.64 -7.94 -5.67
N TYR A 96 -10.38 -7.92 -5.27
CA TYR A 96 -9.53 -9.11 -5.26
C TYR A 96 -9.42 -9.76 -3.89
N ASP A 97 -10.36 -9.45 -3.00
CA ASP A 97 -10.37 -9.98 -1.63
C ASP A 97 -9.13 -9.59 -0.83
N ILE A 98 -8.54 -8.46 -1.16
CA ILE A 98 -7.40 -7.94 -0.42
C ILE A 98 -7.94 -6.90 0.56
N ALA A 99 -7.93 -7.24 1.83
CA ALA A 99 -8.46 -6.38 2.87
C ALA A 99 -7.48 -5.28 3.21
N VAL A 100 -7.97 -4.05 3.26
CA VAL A 100 -7.18 -2.88 3.62
C VAL A 100 -7.97 -2.09 4.64
N GLU A 101 -7.33 -1.74 5.74
CA GLU A 101 -7.96 -0.92 6.77
C GLU A 101 -7.48 0.51 6.71
N ALA A 102 -8.40 1.45 6.80
CA ALA A 102 -8.04 2.85 6.91
C ALA A 102 -7.91 3.19 8.39
N GLN A 103 -6.80 3.81 8.78
CA GLN A 103 -6.57 4.17 10.16
C GLN A 103 -6.09 5.60 10.23
N CYS A 104 -6.52 6.29 11.28
CA CYS A 104 -6.01 7.59 11.62
C CYS A 104 -4.73 7.36 12.40
N GLY A 105 -3.62 7.80 11.88
CA GLY A 105 -2.34 7.54 12.51
C GLY A 105 -1.53 8.82 12.64
N PRO A 106 -0.36 8.73 13.28
CA PRO A 106 0.52 9.87 13.42
C PRO A 106 1.25 10.15 12.12
N GLY A 107 0.54 10.12 11.03
CA GLY A 107 1.12 10.34 9.74
C GLY A 107 1.57 11.77 9.55
N SER A 108 2.49 11.96 8.64
CA SER A 108 2.94 13.27 8.27
C SER A 108 1.90 13.92 7.35
N SER A 109 1.57 15.17 7.61
CA SER A 109 0.68 15.90 6.72
C SER A 109 1.34 16.19 5.37
N ALA A 110 2.62 15.84 5.21
CA ALA A 110 3.32 16.01 3.95
C ALA A 110 2.89 14.98 2.91
N HIS A 111 2.21 13.92 3.31
CA HIS A 111 1.79 12.87 2.40
C HIS A 111 0.27 12.76 2.37
N THR A 112 -0.26 12.40 1.19
CA THR A 112 -1.69 12.16 1.06
C THR A 112 -2.12 10.99 1.94
N PHE A 113 -1.33 9.92 1.93
CA PHE A 113 -1.51 8.82 2.87
C PHE A 113 -0.22 8.01 2.96
N THR A 114 -0.14 7.18 3.98
CA THR A 114 0.95 6.21 4.13
C THR A 114 0.36 4.81 3.94
N LEU A 115 0.97 4.05 3.05
CA LEU A 115 0.59 2.65 2.89
C LEU A 115 1.46 1.82 3.81
N TRP A 116 0.81 1.11 4.73
CA TRP A 116 1.49 0.22 5.67
C TRP A 116 1.33 -1.22 5.22
N VAL A 117 2.45 -1.94 5.12
CA VAL A 117 2.45 -3.35 4.76
C VAL A 117 2.96 -4.14 5.95
N GLY A 118 2.05 -4.78 6.65
CA GLY A 118 2.39 -5.59 7.82
C GLY A 118 2.54 -7.04 7.48
N ALA A 119 2.58 -7.86 8.52
CA ALA A 119 2.65 -9.31 8.35
C ALA A 119 1.32 -9.82 7.81
N ALA A 120 1.38 -10.88 7.03
CA ALA A 120 0.17 -11.51 6.54
C ALA A 120 -0.65 -12.06 7.71
N ALA A 121 -1.95 -11.92 7.64
CA ALA A 121 -2.85 -12.37 8.71
C ALA A 121 -2.93 -13.88 8.77
#